data_b94429ebfe3a7b6d869ae250d5684db0
#
_entry.id   b94429ebfe3a7b6d869ae250d5684db0
#
_cell.length_a   1.000
_cell.length_b   1.000
_cell.length_c   1.000
_cell.angle_alpha   90.00
_cell.angle_beta   90.00
_cell.angle_gamma   90.00
#
_symmetry.space_group_name_H-M   'P 1'
#
loop_
_entity.id
_entity.type
_entity.pdbx_description
1 polymer ?
#
loop_
_entity_poly.entity_id
_entity_poly.type
_entity_poly.pdbx_seq_one_letter_code
_entity_poly.pdbx_strand_id
1 'polypeptide(L)'
;LGFVILTYLVIVGSSNAVNLTDGLDGLAIMPVVMVGSALGVFAYVTGSSVYSKYLFFPHIPGSGELLIFCAAMAGAGLAFLWFNAHPAQVFMGDVGALALGGALGTIAVIVRQEIVLAIMGGIFVVEALSVMLQVTWFKYTKKRYGEGRRLLKMAPLHHHFEKSGWKETQVVIRFWIITMLLCLIGLSTLKLR
;
A
#
# COMPACT_ATOMS: atom_id res chain seq x y z
N LEU A 1 12.08 -8.24 -21.18
CA LEU A 1 12.96 -7.79 -20.07
C LEU A 1 12.28 -6.69 -19.26
N GLY A 2 11.74 -5.62 -19.87
CA GLY A 2 11.10 -4.50 -19.16
C GLY A 2 9.95 -4.93 -18.24
N PHE A 3 9.07 -5.81 -18.68
CA PHE A 3 7.97 -6.35 -17.87
C PHE A 3 8.49 -7.10 -16.62
N VAL A 4 9.53 -7.91 -16.75
CA VAL A 4 10.11 -8.63 -15.61
C VAL A 4 10.67 -7.66 -14.57
N ILE A 5 11.37 -6.61 -15.02
CA ILE A 5 11.89 -5.57 -14.14
C ILE A 5 10.75 -4.83 -13.43
N LEU A 6 9.71 -4.44 -14.15
CA LEU A 6 8.54 -3.77 -13.59
C LEU A 6 7.86 -4.65 -12.54
N THR A 7 7.57 -5.92 -12.87
CA THR A 7 6.98 -6.90 -11.95
C THR A 7 7.78 -7.03 -10.68
N TYR A 8 9.10 -7.18 -10.80
CA TYR A 8 10.00 -7.26 -9.65
C TYR A 8 9.91 -6.00 -8.77
N LEU A 9 9.98 -4.81 -9.38
CA LEU A 9 9.90 -3.54 -8.66
C LEU A 9 8.55 -3.34 -7.97
N VAL A 10 7.45 -3.74 -8.61
CA VAL A 10 6.11 -3.62 -8.03
C VAL A 10 5.96 -4.57 -6.84
N ILE A 11 6.32 -5.85 -6.98
CA ILE A 11 6.13 -6.83 -5.91
C ILE A 11 7.07 -6.54 -4.72
N VAL A 12 8.35 -6.34 -4.98
CA VAL A 12 9.34 -6.06 -3.91
C VAL A 12 9.12 -4.68 -3.32
N GLY A 13 8.77 -3.70 -4.15
CA GLY A 13 8.48 -2.34 -3.72
C GLY A 13 7.27 -2.27 -2.80
N SER A 14 6.14 -2.89 -3.18
CA SER A 14 4.94 -2.94 -2.34
C SER A 14 5.15 -3.73 -1.06
N SER A 15 5.86 -4.86 -1.12
CA SER A 15 6.23 -5.66 0.04
C SER A 15 6.97 -4.82 1.09
N ASN A 16 8.04 -4.15 0.69
CA ASN A 16 8.82 -3.31 1.60
C ASN A 16 8.06 -2.04 2.03
N ALA A 17 7.26 -1.45 1.16
CA ALA A 17 6.51 -0.23 1.48
C ALA A 17 5.45 -0.48 2.58
N VAL A 18 4.73 -1.62 2.51
CA VAL A 18 3.80 -2.03 3.57
C VAL A 18 4.55 -2.28 4.88
N ASN A 19 5.70 -2.98 4.82
CA ASN A 19 6.51 -3.23 6.01
C ASN A 19 7.01 -1.93 6.68
N LEU A 20 7.48 -0.97 5.91
CA LEU A 20 7.89 0.34 6.43
C LEU A 20 6.73 1.14 7.03
N THR A 21 5.49 0.87 6.61
CA THR A 21 4.29 1.54 7.11
C THR A 21 3.79 0.91 8.42
N ASP A 22 4.16 -0.32 8.72
CA ASP A 22 3.70 -1.07 9.92
C ASP A 22 4.46 -0.62 11.19
N GLY A 23 4.45 0.68 11.45
CA GLY A 23 5.17 1.28 12.58
C GLY A 23 4.27 1.81 13.71
N LEU A 24 2.95 1.86 13.53
CA LEU A 24 1.96 2.26 14.52
C LEU A 24 0.78 1.29 14.53
N ASP A 25 0.12 1.18 15.70
CA ASP A 25 -1.03 0.29 15.92
C ASP A 25 -2.13 0.50 14.89
N GLY A 26 -2.43 -0.53 14.09
CA GLY A 26 -3.46 -0.52 13.07
C GLY A 26 -3.13 0.27 11.79
N LEU A 27 -1.97 0.91 11.71
CA LEU A 27 -1.64 1.82 10.60
C LEU A 27 -1.59 1.11 9.25
N ALA A 28 -0.92 -0.03 9.15
CA ALA A 28 -0.71 -0.73 7.87
C ALA A 28 -1.90 -1.59 7.46
N ILE A 29 -2.52 -2.29 8.41
CA ILE A 29 -3.52 -3.32 8.09
C ILE A 29 -4.79 -2.76 7.45
N MET A 30 -5.33 -1.65 7.91
CA MET A 30 -6.54 -1.08 7.32
C MET A 30 -6.32 -0.57 5.88
N PRO A 31 -5.24 0.17 5.55
CA PRO A 31 -4.85 0.44 4.17
C PRO A 31 -4.71 -0.81 3.31
N VAL A 32 -4.11 -1.90 3.81
CA VAL A 32 -4.02 -3.18 3.08
C VAL A 32 -5.42 -3.73 2.77
N VAL A 33 -6.33 -3.72 3.74
CA VAL A 33 -7.73 -4.17 3.54
C VAL A 33 -8.42 -3.33 2.47
N MET A 34 -8.29 -2.00 2.53
CA MET A 34 -8.94 -1.10 1.57
C MET A 34 -8.37 -1.30 0.14
N VAL A 35 -7.06 -1.30 -0.01
CA VAL A 35 -6.39 -1.47 -1.31
C VAL A 35 -6.64 -2.87 -1.87
N GLY A 36 -6.55 -3.91 -1.04
CA GLY A 36 -6.82 -5.29 -1.43
C GLY A 36 -8.26 -5.49 -1.89
N SER A 37 -9.23 -4.89 -1.18
CA SER A 37 -10.64 -4.91 -1.59
C SER A 37 -10.87 -4.20 -2.93
N ALA A 38 -10.24 -3.05 -3.14
CA ALA A 38 -10.33 -2.32 -4.39
C ALA A 38 -9.70 -3.11 -5.56
N LEU A 39 -8.53 -3.75 -5.35
CA LEU A 39 -7.94 -4.65 -6.33
C LEU A 39 -8.82 -5.86 -6.64
N GLY A 40 -9.56 -6.37 -5.65
CA GLY A 40 -10.57 -7.41 -5.85
C GLY A 40 -11.66 -7.00 -6.84
N VAL A 41 -12.12 -5.74 -6.78
CA VAL A 41 -13.06 -5.19 -7.76
C VAL A 41 -12.44 -5.17 -9.16
N PHE A 42 -11.19 -4.74 -9.31
CA PHE A 42 -10.47 -4.80 -10.60
C PHE A 42 -10.33 -6.24 -11.09
N ALA A 43 -10.00 -7.18 -10.21
CA ALA A 43 -9.90 -8.59 -10.56
C ALA A 43 -11.23 -9.15 -11.11
N TYR A 44 -12.34 -8.82 -10.45
CA TYR A 44 -13.66 -9.22 -10.91
C TYR A 44 -14.01 -8.62 -12.27
N VAL A 45 -13.76 -7.31 -12.45
CA VAL A 45 -14.03 -6.63 -13.73
C VAL A 45 -13.20 -7.22 -14.86
N THR A 46 -11.92 -7.41 -14.69
CA THR A 46 -11.01 -7.95 -15.72
C THR A 46 -11.28 -9.43 -16.01
N GLY A 47 -11.77 -10.18 -15.02
CA GLY A 47 -12.14 -11.59 -15.15
C GLY A 47 -13.47 -11.83 -15.88
N SER A 48 -14.35 -10.83 -15.90
CA SER A 48 -15.68 -10.93 -16.55
C SER A 48 -15.61 -10.44 -17.99
N SER A 49 -16.01 -11.30 -18.95
CA SER A 49 -16.08 -10.93 -20.37
C SER A 49 -17.08 -9.81 -20.65
N VAL A 50 -18.13 -9.69 -19.85
CA VAL A 50 -19.16 -8.66 -19.98
C VAL A 50 -18.63 -7.32 -19.46
N TYR A 51 -18.14 -7.28 -18.22
CA TYR A 51 -17.67 -6.03 -17.60
C TYR A 51 -16.38 -5.51 -18.24
N SER A 52 -15.44 -6.38 -18.58
CA SER A 52 -14.20 -5.97 -19.25
C SER A 52 -14.49 -5.32 -20.61
N LYS A 53 -15.41 -5.87 -21.38
CA LYS A 53 -15.84 -5.29 -22.67
C LYS A 53 -16.56 -3.94 -22.47
N TYR A 54 -17.47 -3.87 -21.49
CA TYR A 54 -18.24 -2.65 -21.22
C TYR A 54 -17.36 -1.48 -20.72
N LEU A 55 -16.34 -1.80 -19.91
CA LEU A 55 -15.44 -0.80 -19.31
C LEU A 55 -14.12 -0.63 -20.10
N PHE A 56 -14.01 -1.28 -21.28
CA PHE A 56 -12.81 -1.24 -22.15
C PHE A 56 -11.51 -1.71 -21.45
N PHE A 57 -11.64 -2.67 -20.52
CA PHE A 57 -10.49 -3.33 -19.89
C PHE A 57 -10.07 -4.58 -20.68
N PRO A 58 -8.78 -4.97 -20.62
CA PRO A 58 -8.35 -6.24 -21.16
C PRO A 58 -9.04 -7.37 -20.38
N HIS A 59 -9.67 -8.31 -21.09
CA HIS A 59 -10.22 -9.50 -20.46
C HIS A 59 -9.09 -10.46 -20.09
N ILE A 60 -9.01 -10.83 -18.81
CA ILE A 60 -8.02 -11.76 -18.26
C ILE A 60 -8.78 -12.95 -17.69
N PRO A 61 -8.91 -14.05 -18.45
CA PRO A 61 -9.67 -15.22 -18.00
C PRO A 61 -9.12 -15.75 -16.67
N GLY A 62 -10.01 -16.05 -15.72
CA GLY A 62 -9.66 -16.59 -14.42
C GLY A 62 -9.23 -15.52 -13.37
N SER A 63 -8.97 -14.28 -13.75
CA SER A 63 -8.59 -13.26 -12.77
C SER A 63 -9.70 -12.94 -11.77
N GLY A 64 -10.96 -13.20 -12.11
CA GLY A 64 -12.10 -13.02 -11.20
C GLY A 64 -12.00 -13.86 -9.93
N GLU A 65 -11.33 -15.02 -9.96
CA GLU A 65 -11.12 -15.88 -8.80
C GLU A 65 -10.22 -15.22 -7.73
N LEU A 66 -9.39 -14.25 -8.12
CA LEU A 66 -8.59 -13.46 -7.16
C LEU A 66 -9.48 -12.64 -6.22
N LEU A 67 -10.75 -12.37 -6.55
CA LEU A 67 -11.69 -11.75 -5.64
C LEU A 67 -11.87 -12.57 -4.36
N ILE A 68 -11.86 -13.91 -4.46
CA ILE A 68 -11.97 -14.81 -3.30
C ILE A 68 -10.76 -14.61 -2.37
N PHE A 69 -9.56 -14.55 -2.95
CA PHE A 69 -8.34 -14.27 -2.20
C PHE A 69 -8.36 -12.89 -1.55
N CYS A 70 -8.76 -11.85 -2.30
CA CYS A 70 -8.89 -10.48 -1.79
C CYS A 70 -9.91 -10.40 -0.65
N ALA A 71 -11.05 -11.08 -0.77
CA ALA A 71 -12.08 -11.13 0.27
C ALA A 71 -11.59 -11.87 1.54
N ALA A 72 -10.86 -12.97 1.38
CA ALA A 72 -10.25 -13.68 2.49
C ALA A 72 -9.19 -12.81 3.20
N MET A 73 -8.35 -12.11 2.44
CA MET A 73 -7.37 -11.19 2.97
C MET A 73 -8.04 -10.01 3.70
N ALA A 74 -9.13 -9.47 3.16
CA ALA A 74 -9.88 -8.41 3.81
C ALA A 74 -10.54 -8.88 5.12
N GLY A 75 -11.17 -10.05 5.11
CA GLY A 75 -11.77 -10.64 6.31
C GLY A 75 -10.75 -10.93 7.41
N ALA A 76 -9.63 -11.56 7.06
CA ALA A 76 -8.53 -11.82 7.98
C ALA A 76 -7.91 -10.51 8.50
N GLY A 77 -7.74 -9.52 7.62
CA GLY A 77 -7.21 -8.20 7.99
C GLY A 77 -8.11 -7.44 8.95
N LEU A 78 -9.43 -7.49 8.76
CA LEU A 78 -10.40 -6.87 9.69
C LEU A 78 -10.43 -7.60 11.05
N ALA A 79 -10.35 -8.93 11.05
CA ALA A 79 -10.24 -9.72 12.27
C ALA A 79 -8.94 -9.41 13.02
N PHE A 80 -7.82 -9.28 12.30
CA PHE A 80 -6.55 -8.87 12.87
C PHE A 80 -6.62 -7.45 13.44
N LEU A 81 -7.21 -6.50 12.70
CA LEU A 81 -7.38 -5.11 13.14
C LEU A 81 -8.14 -5.00 14.45
N TRP A 82 -9.09 -5.89 14.71
CA TRP A 82 -9.84 -5.92 15.99
C TRP A 82 -8.90 -6.00 17.20
N PHE A 83 -7.78 -6.72 17.07
CA PHE A 83 -6.78 -6.86 18.13
C PHE A 83 -5.56 -5.96 17.96
N ASN A 84 -5.33 -5.41 16.76
CA ASN A 84 -4.20 -4.54 16.44
C ASN A 84 -4.57 -3.04 16.47
N ALA A 85 -5.85 -2.67 16.65
CA ALA A 85 -6.23 -1.29 16.87
C ALA A 85 -5.71 -0.79 18.22
N HIS A 86 -5.33 0.50 18.25
CA HIS A 86 -4.72 1.11 19.44
C HIS A 86 -5.63 1.04 20.68
N PRO A 87 -5.14 0.59 21.85
CA PRO A 87 -3.82 -0.02 22.11
C PRO A 87 -3.74 -1.48 21.63
N ALA A 88 -2.77 -1.78 20.78
CA ALA A 88 -2.66 -3.08 20.14
C ALA A 88 -2.36 -4.21 21.14
N GLN A 89 -3.04 -5.33 20.97
CA GLN A 89 -2.82 -6.57 21.73
C GLN A 89 -1.98 -7.58 20.94
N VAL A 90 -1.97 -7.45 19.60
CA VAL A 90 -1.25 -8.34 18.67
C VAL A 90 -0.55 -7.48 17.61
N PHE A 91 0.66 -7.87 17.24
CA PHE A 91 1.47 -7.18 16.23
C PHE A 91 1.69 -8.09 15.03
N MET A 92 1.72 -7.49 13.81
CA MET A 92 1.87 -8.23 12.56
C MET A 92 3.30 -8.74 12.34
N GLY A 93 4.28 -7.90 12.64
CA GLY A 93 5.70 -8.15 12.40
C GLY A 93 6.07 -8.17 10.90
N ASP A 94 7.38 -8.25 10.63
CA ASP A 94 7.92 -8.16 9.28
C ASP A 94 7.36 -9.22 8.33
N VAL A 95 7.19 -10.46 8.79
CA VAL A 95 6.71 -11.57 7.96
C VAL A 95 5.31 -11.30 7.43
N GLY A 96 4.41 -10.84 8.30
CA GLY A 96 3.03 -10.51 7.92
C GLY A 96 2.98 -9.30 6.99
N ALA A 97 3.68 -8.22 7.35
CA ALA A 97 3.67 -6.99 6.58
C ALA A 97 4.29 -7.19 5.17
N LEU A 98 5.43 -7.88 5.07
CA LEU A 98 6.06 -8.21 3.79
C LEU A 98 5.16 -9.10 2.92
N ALA A 99 4.51 -10.11 3.53
CA ALA A 99 3.61 -11.02 2.81
C ALA A 99 2.40 -10.27 2.23
N LEU A 100 1.75 -9.42 3.03
CA LEU A 100 0.59 -8.64 2.59
C LEU A 100 0.94 -7.65 1.49
N GLY A 101 2.07 -6.93 1.61
CA GLY A 101 2.54 -6.03 0.57
C GLY A 101 2.91 -6.77 -0.72
N GLY A 102 3.57 -7.93 -0.61
CA GLY A 102 3.85 -8.82 -1.74
C GLY A 102 2.60 -9.35 -2.43
N ALA A 103 1.57 -9.70 -1.64
CA ALA A 103 0.26 -10.11 -2.17
C ALA A 103 -0.40 -8.98 -2.97
N LEU A 104 -0.46 -7.74 -2.44
CA LEU A 104 -1.00 -6.59 -3.16
C LEU A 104 -0.28 -6.36 -4.48
N GLY A 105 1.07 -6.37 -4.47
CA GLY A 105 1.88 -6.22 -5.68
C GLY A 105 1.62 -7.32 -6.70
N THR A 106 1.52 -8.57 -6.26
CA THR A 106 1.25 -9.72 -7.13
C THR A 106 -0.13 -9.62 -7.79
N ILE A 107 -1.17 -9.30 -7.00
CA ILE A 107 -2.53 -9.10 -7.53
C ILE A 107 -2.53 -8.00 -8.58
N ALA A 108 -1.92 -6.84 -8.28
CA ALA A 108 -1.87 -5.70 -9.20
C ALA A 108 -1.20 -6.05 -10.54
N VAL A 109 -0.12 -6.84 -10.52
CA VAL A 109 0.57 -7.33 -11.73
C VAL A 109 -0.34 -8.28 -12.52
N ILE A 110 -1.02 -9.21 -11.86
CA ILE A 110 -1.93 -10.16 -12.53
C ILE A 110 -3.07 -9.43 -13.23
N VAL A 111 -3.68 -8.44 -12.54
CA VAL A 111 -4.80 -7.66 -13.12
C VAL A 111 -4.34 -6.47 -13.95
N ARG A 112 -3.02 -6.28 -14.13
CA ARG A 112 -2.38 -5.19 -14.91
C ARG A 112 -2.77 -3.80 -14.42
N GLN A 113 -2.77 -3.62 -13.11
CA GLN A 113 -3.15 -2.37 -12.46
C GLN A 113 -2.03 -1.83 -11.54
N GLU A 114 -0.78 -1.89 -12.00
CA GLU A 114 0.41 -1.52 -11.24
C GLU A 114 0.40 -0.02 -10.89
N ILE A 115 0.01 0.83 -11.85
CA ILE A 115 -0.09 2.30 -11.62
C ILE A 115 -1.24 2.61 -10.67
N VAL A 116 -2.37 1.91 -10.82
CA VAL A 116 -3.52 2.08 -9.93
C VAL A 116 -3.18 1.63 -8.52
N LEU A 117 -2.42 0.54 -8.35
CA LEU A 117 -1.87 0.16 -7.04
C LEU A 117 -1.04 1.29 -6.42
N ALA A 118 -0.16 1.95 -7.20
CA ALA A 118 0.65 3.05 -6.69
C ALA A 118 -0.21 4.25 -6.25
N ILE A 119 -1.33 4.51 -6.91
CA ILE A 119 -2.29 5.55 -6.53
C ILE A 119 -3.05 5.14 -5.26
N MET A 120 -3.71 3.99 -5.26
CA MET A 120 -4.50 3.50 -4.12
C MET A 120 -3.63 3.27 -2.88
N GLY A 121 -2.44 2.72 -3.07
CA GLY A 121 -1.43 2.52 -2.04
C GLY A 121 -0.53 3.74 -1.80
N GLY A 122 -0.96 4.95 -2.14
CA GLY A 122 -0.16 6.17 -2.06
C GLY A 122 0.43 6.43 -0.67
N ILE A 123 -0.24 6.01 0.40
CA ILE A 123 0.32 6.07 1.76
C ILE A 123 1.59 5.21 1.86
N PHE A 124 1.55 3.97 1.38
CA PHE A 124 2.73 3.08 1.37
C PHE A 124 3.87 3.68 0.54
N VAL A 125 3.53 4.27 -0.62
CA VAL A 125 4.51 4.92 -1.51
C VAL A 125 5.16 6.10 -0.80
N VAL A 126 4.39 6.99 -0.16
CA VAL A 126 4.91 8.17 0.53
C VAL A 126 5.75 7.79 1.75
N GLU A 127 5.35 6.76 2.51
CA GLU A 127 6.12 6.24 3.63
C GLU A 127 7.49 5.73 3.16
N ALA A 128 7.52 4.88 2.14
CA ALA A 128 8.77 4.36 1.58
C ALA A 128 9.66 5.48 1.01
N LEU A 129 9.07 6.41 0.23
CA LEU A 129 9.79 7.56 -0.32
C LEU A 129 10.37 8.46 0.79
N SER A 130 9.66 8.65 1.89
CA SER A 130 10.15 9.44 3.02
C SER A 130 11.44 8.89 3.61
N VAL A 131 11.55 7.56 3.72
CA VAL A 131 12.76 6.88 4.18
C VAL A 131 13.88 7.02 3.15
N MET A 132 13.58 6.76 1.87
CA MET A 132 14.57 6.88 0.79
C MET A 132 15.15 8.29 0.69
N LEU A 133 14.29 9.32 0.75
CA LEU A 133 14.70 10.71 0.71
C LEU A 133 15.54 11.08 1.95
N GLN A 134 15.10 10.69 3.14
CA GLN A 134 15.82 10.94 4.38
C GLN A 134 17.23 10.36 4.35
N VAL A 135 17.36 9.07 3.97
CA VAL A 135 18.65 8.37 3.93
C VAL A 135 19.56 8.97 2.86
N THR A 136 19.02 9.24 1.66
CA THR A 136 19.78 9.82 0.56
C THR A 136 20.27 11.23 0.91
N TRP A 137 19.40 12.06 1.46
CA TRP A 137 19.75 13.42 1.90
C TRP A 137 20.80 13.41 2.99
N PHE A 138 20.64 12.54 3.99
CA PHE A 138 21.59 12.41 5.09
C PHE A 138 22.98 11.99 4.60
N LYS A 139 23.05 11.00 3.70
CA LYS A 139 24.32 10.55 3.09
C LYS A 139 24.95 11.64 2.22
N TYR A 140 24.14 12.34 1.42
CA TYR A 140 24.60 13.43 0.57
C TYR A 140 25.20 14.59 1.40
N THR A 141 24.47 15.06 2.41
CA THR A 141 24.91 16.17 3.27
C THR A 141 26.16 15.78 4.08
N LYS A 142 26.22 14.54 4.59
CA LYS A 142 27.41 14.03 5.28
C LYS A 142 28.64 14.03 4.36
N LYS A 143 28.46 13.63 3.09
CA LYS A 143 29.56 13.64 2.10
C LYS A 143 29.97 15.06 1.70
N ARG A 144 29.02 15.99 1.59
CA ARG A 144 29.25 17.36 1.10
C ARG A 144 29.74 18.33 2.16
N TYR A 145 29.23 18.21 3.39
CA TYR A 145 29.44 19.19 4.49
C TYR A 145 30.13 18.58 5.72
N GLY A 146 30.50 17.29 5.68
CA GLY A 146 31.09 16.59 6.83
C GLY A 146 30.08 16.15 7.88
N GLU A 147 28.90 16.77 7.94
CA GLU A 147 27.83 16.46 8.88
C GLU A 147 26.56 16.03 8.17
N GLY A 148 25.93 14.96 8.69
CA GLY A 148 24.64 14.48 8.16
C GLY A 148 23.48 15.34 8.65
N ARG A 149 22.72 15.96 7.73
CA ARG A 149 21.52 16.75 8.05
C ARG A 149 20.27 15.94 7.77
N ARG A 150 19.28 16.04 8.67
CA ARG A 150 17.98 15.39 8.50
C ARG A 150 17.03 16.31 7.73
N LEU A 151 16.26 15.74 6.79
CA LEU A 151 15.19 16.44 6.07
C LEU A 151 13.90 16.45 6.90
N LEU A 152 13.53 15.27 7.41
CA LEU A 152 12.39 15.08 8.31
C LEU A 152 12.90 14.93 9.75
N LYS A 153 12.08 15.26 10.75
CA LYS A 153 12.40 15.02 12.16
C LYS A 153 12.72 13.56 12.42
N MET A 154 11.98 12.66 11.78
CA MET A 154 12.17 11.22 11.77
C MET A 154 11.57 10.65 10.48
N ALA A 155 12.06 9.55 9.98
CA ALA A 155 11.47 8.75 8.91
C ALA A 155 11.23 7.33 9.45
N PRO A 156 10.16 6.65 9.01
CA PRO A 156 9.14 7.03 8.02
C PRO A 156 8.27 8.23 8.44
N LEU A 157 7.36 8.66 7.53
CA LEU A 157 6.61 9.91 7.68
C LEU A 157 5.67 9.93 8.90
N HIS A 158 5.06 8.80 9.26
CA HIS A 158 4.21 8.71 10.46
C HIS A 158 4.97 9.14 11.73
N HIS A 159 6.23 8.74 11.90
CA HIS A 159 7.06 9.18 13.02
C HIS A 159 7.42 10.66 12.96
N HIS A 160 7.47 11.26 11.76
CA HIS A 160 7.64 12.71 11.64
C HIS A 160 6.45 13.46 12.23
N PHE A 161 5.22 12.98 12.01
CA PHE A 161 4.02 13.59 12.57
C PHE A 161 3.94 13.40 14.09
N GLU A 162 4.29 12.23 14.63
CA GLU A 162 4.39 12.02 16.07
C GLU A 162 5.39 12.99 16.73
N LYS A 163 6.60 13.09 16.15
CA LYS A 163 7.62 14.06 16.61
C LYS A 163 7.21 15.52 16.41
N SER A 164 6.17 15.76 15.64
CA SER A 164 5.57 17.08 15.44
C SER A 164 4.41 17.35 16.42
N GLY A 165 4.09 16.39 17.31
CA GLY A 165 3.10 16.55 18.38
C GLY A 165 1.71 15.98 18.05
N TRP A 166 1.56 15.22 16.96
CA TRP A 166 0.29 14.53 16.70
C TRP A 166 0.20 13.25 17.53
N LYS A 167 -1.01 12.95 18.01
CA LYS A 167 -1.29 11.68 18.69
C LYS A 167 -1.25 10.54 17.67
N GLU A 168 -0.77 9.38 18.08
CA GLU A 168 -0.70 8.18 17.25
C GLU A 168 -2.03 7.87 16.55
N THR A 169 -3.13 7.84 17.32
CA THR A 169 -4.47 7.60 16.78
C THR A 169 -4.90 8.63 15.72
N GLN A 170 -4.44 9.89 15.84
CA GLN A 170 -4.72 10.91 14.83
C GLN A 170 -3.97 10.64 13.52
N VAL A 171 -2.72 10.20 13.61
CA VAL A 171 -1.93 9.81 12.43
C VAL A 171 -2.61 8.66 11.73
N VAL A 172 -2.91 7.60 12.47
CA VAL A 172 -3.54 6.37 11.95
C VAL A 172 -4.87 6.66 11.25
N ILE A 173 -5.81 7.35 11.92
CA ILE A 173 -7.13 7.66 11.35
C ILE A 173 -7.00 8.54 10.10
N ARG A 174 -6.12 9.55 10.11
CA ARG A 174 -5.92 10.42 8.94
C ARG A 174 -5.35 9.67 7.75
N PHE A 175 -4.44 8.72 7.99
CA PHE A 175 -3.88 7.88 6.94
C PHE A 175 -4.92 6.92 6.36
N TRP A 176 -5.83 6.37 7.18
CA TRP A 176 -6.98 5.60 6.72
C TRP A 176 -7.89 6.43 5.81
N ILE A 177 -8.21 7.67 6.22
CA ILE A 177 -9.04 8.57 5.42
C ILE A 177 -8.38 8.87 4.07
N ILE A 178 -7.08 9.17 4.07
CA ILE A 178 -6.34 9.42 2.83
C ILE A 178 -6.35 8.15 1.95
N THR A 179 -6.08 6.97 2.51
CA THR A 179 -6.12 5.72 1.75
C THR A 179 -7.50 5.47 1.14
N MET A 180 -8.58 5.70 1.91
CA MET A 180 -9.94 5.56 1.40
C MET A 180 -10.19 6.48 0.21
N LEU A 181 -9.79 7.76 0.29
CA LEU A 181 -9.91 8.71 -0.82
C LEU A 181 -9.09 8.26 -2.04
N LEU A 182 -7.88 7.78 -1.83
CA LEU A 182 -7.03 7.25 -2.90
C LEU A 182 -7.60 5.99 -3.54
N CYS A 183 -8.23 5.10 -2.77
CA CYS A 183 -8.96 3.95 -3.30
C CYS A 183 -10.17 4.38 -4.13
N LEU A 184 -10.93 5.39 -3.71
CA LEU A 184 -12.03 5.95 -4.50
C LEU A 184 -11.52 6.55 -5.82
N ILE A 185 -10.40 7.28 -5.79
CA ILE A 185 -9.75 7.79 -7.00
C ILE A 185 -9.30 6.63 -7.91
N GLY A 186 -8.66 5.60 -7.36
CA GLY A 186 -8.28 4.41 -8.12
C GLY A 186 -9.48 3.72 -8.76
N LEU A 187 -10.57 3.50 -8.01
CA LEU A 187 -11.79 2.89 -8.51
C LEU A 187 -12.49 3.76 -9.58
N SER A 188 -12.39 5.10 -9.49
CA SER A 188 -12.96 5.98 -10.51
C SER A 188 -12.32 5.77 -11.89
N THR A 189 -11.08 5.29 -11.94
CA THR A 189 -10.40 4.97 -13.20
C THR A 189 -11.07 3.84 -13.99
N LEU A 190 -11.94 3.03 -13.36
CA LEU A 190 -12.74 2.01 -14.06
C LEU A 190 -13.63 2.61 -15.16
N LYS A 191 -14.00 3.88 -15.06
CA LYS A 191 -14.91 4.54 -16.02
C LYS A 191 -14.23 5.64 -16.86
N LEU A 192 -12.94 5.90 -16.67
CA LEU A 192 -12.22 6.98 -17.36
C LEU A 192 -11.62 6.57 -18.71
N ARG A 193 -11.91 5.35 -19.18
CA ARG A 193 -11.41 4.83 -20.45
C ARG A 193 -12.51 4.77 -21.51
#